data_4ce17cae04cc8720a23220f5e4843f93
#
_entry.id   4ce17cae04cc8720a23220f5e4843f93
#
_cell.length_a   1.000
_cell.length_b   1.000
_cell.length_c   1.000
_cell.angle_alpha   90.00
_cell.angle_beta   90.00
_cell.angle_gamma   90.00
#
_symmetry.space_group_name_H-M   'P 1'
#
loop_
_entity.id
_entity.type
_entity.pdbx_description
1 polymer ?
#
loop_
_entity_poly.entity_id
_entity_poly.type
_entity_poly.pdbx_seq_one_letter_code
_entity_poly.pdbx_strand_id
1 'polypeptide(L)'
;MIRLSLPRWLRRLAWLLLALVVVALGILLGRAFEARGKPELMPWHRLVLAAEVHADSLPAQARWADYLAREQRLFDELRSALAAAPVSGRLRYEVDSHIGPAAAARDWNRSFESTPPAPRGGVLLLHGLTDAPYSVRGLATLYEQAGFAVIAPRLPGHGTIPSGLLDVRWQDWRAVVALAMRELRARVGPDRPLHILGYSNGGALALDYTLDALDADGDALPRPQQLVLVSPMIGLRPYAGLSRWLPLFGGIEYFEKSRWLDILPEFNPFKYNSFPVNGAVQSYLLTTRLQARLLALASSGRNQRLPPILGFQSVLDGTVSSHAVVHSLFEMLPANGSALVLFDINRASLLADMFKVDAANALDVLHDDRPQTYRVDVLGNADPATLALVERRYDAGARDAVVRPLQLAFPPEVYSLSHVALPFACDDPLYGMEPRMDEDFGIRLGTLRLRGERGALVVAADQFSRLGCNPFHAYLRERIAQTLPPPPASGAGAAPSP
;
A
#
# COMPACT_ATOMS: atom_id res chain seq x y z
N MET A 1 -6.05 36.10 60.41
CA MET A 1 -5.56 35.25 59.30
C MET A 1 -6.66 34.28 58.90
N ILE A 2 -7.38 34.60 57.83
CA ILE A 2 -8.48 33.75 57.30
C ILE A 2 -7.83 32.61 56.47
N ARG A 3 -7.85 31.39 57.01
CA ARG A 3 -7.49 30.20 56.23
C ARG A 3 -8.61 29.87 55.25
N LEU A 4 -8.51 30.34 54.03
CA LEU A 4 -9.36 29.92 52.92
C LEU A 4 -9.11 28.43 52.63
N SER A 5 -9.93 27.56 53.22
CA SER A 5 -9.91 26.14 52.88
C SER A 5 -10.61 25.93 51.55
N LEU A 6 -9.85 25.60 50.48
CA LEU A 6 -10.39 25.23 49.19
C LEU A 6 -11.43 24.09 49.35
N PRO A 7 -12.60 24.18 48.72
CA PRO A 7 -13.63 23.15 48.75
C PRO A 7 -13.10 21.82 48.26
N ARG A 8 -13.62 20.70 48.77
CA ARG A 8 -13.12 19.33 48.49
C ARG A 8 -13.08 18.99 47.00
N TRP A 9 -14.01 19.50 46.21
CA TRP A 9 -14.05 19.26 44.77
C TRP A 9 -12.90 19.99 44.02
N LEU A 10 -12.51 21.22 44.45
CA LEU A 10 -11.36 21.94 43.90
C LEU A 10 -10.03 21.22 44.21
N ARG A 11 -9.90 20.63 45.42
CA ARG A 11 -8.71 19.81 45.70
C ARG A 11 -8.66 18.54 44.85
N ARG A 12 -9.78 17.86 44.62
CA ARG A 12 -9.85 16.69 43.72
C ARG A 12 -9.49 17.08 42.29
N LEU A 13 -10.01 18.20 41.79
CA LEU A 13 -9.68 18.72 40.48
C LEU A 13 -8.18 19.06 40.37
N ALA A 14 -7.59 19.70 41.37
CA ALA A 14 -6.17 20.03 41.43
C ALA A 14 -5.29 18.74 41.39
N TRP A 15 -5.68 17.70 42.15
CA TRP A 15 -4.97 16.42 42.12
C TRP A 15 -5.11 15.71 40.79
N LEU A 16 -6.27 15.77 40.14
CA LEU A 16 -6.51 15.24 38.79
C LEU A 16 -5.64 15.94 37.73
N LEU A 17 -5.60 17.28 37.80
CA LEU A 17 -4.75 18.08 36.92
C LEU A 17 -3.27 17.80 37.17
N LEU A 18 -2.84 17.68 38.41
CA LEU A 18 -1.47 17.32 38.76
C LEU A 18 -1.12 15.92 38.22
N ALA A 19 -2.00 14.95 38.41
CA ALA A 19 -1.80 13.60 37.87
C ALA A 19 -1.67 13.61 36.32
N LEU A 20 -2.52 14.37 35.62
CA LEU A 20 -2.44 14.54 34.17
C LEU A 20 -1.12 15.21 33.75
N VAL A 21 -0.66 16.22 34.47
CA VAL A 21 0.64 16.87 34.20
C VAL A 21 1.79 15.91 34.44
N VAL A 22 1.77 15.11 35.50
CA VAL A 22 2.81 14.10 35.76
C VAL A 22 2.83 13.02 34.68
N VAL A 23 1.67 12.54 34.25
CA VAL A 23 1.56 11.59 33.14
C VAL A 23 2.08 12.21 31.83
N ALA A 24 1.70 13.44 31.52
CA ALA A 24 2.17 14.14 30.34
C ALA A 24 3.70 14.34 30.36
N LEU A 25 4.26 14.74 31.51
CA LEU A 25 5.69 14.86 31.73
C LEU A 25 6.41 13.50 31.59
N GLY A 26 5.83 12.42 32.15
CA GLY A 26 6.36 11.05 31.98
C GLY A 26 6.40 10.61 30.53
N ILE A 27 5.34 10.89 29.78
CA ILE A 27 5.29 10.63 28.34
C ILE A 27 6.36 11.45 27.59
N LEU A 28 6.49 12.75 27.90
CA LEU A 28 7.50 13.62 27.29
C LEU A 28 8.94 13.15 27.55
N LEU A 29 9.23 12.79 28.82
CA LEU A 29 10.55 12.26 29.18
C LEU A 29 10.84 10.92 28.51
N GLY A 30 9.86 10.03 28.47
CA GLY A 30 9.96 8.75 27.74
C GLY A 30 10.24 8.96 26.26
N ARG A 31 9.55 9.90 25.62
CA ARG A 31 9.78 10.26 24.19
C ARG A 31 11.13 10.94 23.97
N ALA A 32 11.57 11.80 24.89
CA ALA A 32 12.89 12.40 24.82
C ALA A 32 14.02 11.34 24.94
N PHE A 33 13.82 10.36 25.82
CA PHE A 33 14.76 9.26 25.97
C PHE A 33 14.78 8.34 24.72
N GLU A 34 13.61 8.00 24.17
CA GLU A 34 13.50 7.26 22.92
C GLU A 34 14.16 8.00 21.74
N ALA A 35 13.91 9.31 21.62
CA ALA A 35 14.49 10.13 20.56
C ALA A 35 16.03 10.19 20.63
N ARG A 36 16.62 10.17 21.85
CA ARG A 36 18.08 10.10 22.03
C ARG A 36 18.69 8.79 21.52
N GLY A 37 17.94 7.68 21.60
CA GLY A 37 18.38 6.37 21.11
C GLY A 37 18.26 6.20 19.58
N LYS A 38 17.55 7.10 18.88
CA LYS A 38 17.39 7.04 17.43
C LYS A 38 18.64 7.54 16.71
N PRO A 39 18.95 6.99 15.51
CA PRO A 39 20.02 7.48 14.65
C PRO A 39 19.93 8.98 14.36
N GLU A 40 21.04 9.57 13.91
CA GLU A 40 21.05 10.97 13.49
C GLU A 40 20.25 11.19 12.22
N LEU A 41 19.60 12.38 12.15
CA LEU A 41 18.84 12.79 10.98
C LEU A 41 19.78 13.25 9.89
N MET A 42 19.70 12.59 8.75
CA MET A 42 20.41 12.92 7.53
C MET A 42 19.69 14.04 6.75
N PRO A 43 20.32 14.70 5.76
CA PRO A 43 19.68 15.77 4.99
C PRO A 43 18.31 15.40 4.42
N TRP A 44 18.13 14.18 3.90
CA TRP A 44 16.87 13.70 3.34
C TRP A 44 15.75 13.50 4.37
N HIS A 45 16.05 13.62 5.67
CA HIS A 45 15.04 13.66 6.72
C HIS A 45 14.57 15.09 7.04
N ARG A 46 15.28 16.12 6.57
CA ARG A 46 15.03 17.53 6.90
C ARG A 46 14.67 18.41 5.71
N LEU A 47 15.10 18.01 4.50
CA LEU A 47 14.83 18.77 3.29
C LEU A 47 13.32 18.90 3.04
N VAL A 48 12.88 20.09 2.65
CA VAL A 48 11.52 20.40 2.21
C VAL A 48 11.59 20.75 0.73
N LEU A 49 10.79 20.07 -0.08
CA LEU A 49 10.74 20.28 -1.53
C LEU A 49 9.52 21.17 -1.84
N ALA A 50 9.76 22.39 -2.27
CA ALA A 50 8.72 23.40 -2.52
C ALA A 50 7.83 23.06 -3.72
N ALA A 51 8.33 22.27 -4.67
CA ALA A 51 7.56 21.82 -5.82
C ALA A 51 6.59 20.67 -5.50
N GLU A 52 6.55 20.13 -4.27
CA GLU A 52 5.60 19.07 -3.92
C GLU A 52 4.14 19.52 -4.10
N VAL A 53 3.29 18.59 -4.51
CA VAL A 53 1.87 18.87 -4.80
C VAL A 53 1.03 18.75 -3.54
N HIS A 54 0.27 19.80 -3.24
CA HIS A 54 -0.77 19.79 -2.21
C HIS A 54 -2.13 20.05 -2.84
N ALA A 55 -3.19 19.50 -2.27
CA ALA A 55 -4.55 19.64 -2.78
C ALA A 55 -4.95 21.11 -2.97
N ASP A 56 -4.58 21.97 -2.01
CA ASP A 56 -4.87 23.41 -2.04
C ASP A 56 -4.08 24.16 -3.14
N SER A 57 -3.01 23.55 -3.66
CA SER A 57 -2.18 24.11 -4.73
C SER A 57 -2.54 23.62 -6.14
N LEU A 58 -3.49 22.68 -6.24
CA LEU A 58 -4.00 22.19 -7.52
C LEU A 58 -5.23 23.00 -7.92
N PRO A 59 -5.18 23.78 -9.01
CA PRO A 59 -6.37 24.44 -9.56
C PRO A 59 -7.48 23.44 -9.90
N ALA A 60 -8.73 23.85 -9.79
CA ALA A 60 -9.86 22.99 -10.15
C ALA A 60 -9.80 22.48 -11.60
N GLN A 61 -9.22 23.28 -12.50
CA GLN A 61 -9.00 22.96 -13.92
C GLN A 61 -7.64 22.34 -14.22
N ALA A 62 -6.85 21.96 -13.19
CA ALA A 62 -5.55 21.34 -13.40
C ALA A 62 -5.68 20.11 -14.31
N ARG A 63 -4.76 20.01 -15.27
CA ARG A 63 -4.65 18.88 -16.18
C ARG A 63 -3.55 17.92 -15.70
N TRP A 64 -3.63 16.70 -16.15
CA TRP A 64 -2.61 15.70 -15.85
C TRP A 64 -1.20 16.13 -16.28
N ALA A 65 -1.08 16.78 -17.44
CA ALA A 65 0.20 17.33 -17.92
C ALA A 65 0.79 18.39 -16.97
N ASP A 66 -0.05 19.18 -16.30
CA ASP A 66 0.41 20.19 -15.34
C ASP A 66 0.99 19.51 -14.07
N TYR A 67 0.40 18.38 -13.66
CA TYR A 67 0.93 17.54 -12.60
C TYR A 67 2.30 16.95 -12.97
N LEU A 68 2.45 16.37 -14.16
CA LEU A 68 3.72 15.80 -14.63
C LEU A 68 4.82 16.87 -14.75
N ALA A 69 4.48 18.06 -15.23
CA ALA A 69 5.42 19.18 -15.28
C ALA A 69 5.88 19.63 -13.88
N ARG A 70 4.98 19.59 -12.89
CA ARG A 70 5.32 19.90 -11.49
C ARG A 70 6.17 18.79 -10.88
N GLU A 71 5.86 17.52 -11.17
CA GLU A 71 6.68 16.37 -10.77
C GLU A 71 8.11 16.48 -11.33
N GLN A 72 8.26 16.90 -12.60
CA GLN A 72 9.59 17.12 -13.17
C GLN A 72 10.39 18.16 -12.37
N ARG A 73 9.77 19.33 -12.07
CA ARG A 73 10.41 20.34 -11.23
C ARG A 73 10.78 19.83 -9.83
N LEU A 74 9.94 18.99 -9.24
CA LEU A 74 10.17 18.38 -7.94
C LEU A 74 11.45 17.51 -7.93
N PHE A 75 11.63 16.69 -8.96
CA PHE A 75 12.84 15.86 -9.08
C PHE A 75 14.09 16.68 -9.45
N ASP A 76 13.95 17.79 -10.15
CA ASP A 76 15.05 18.71 -10.43
C ASP A 76 15.49 19.43 -9.14
N GLU A 77 14.53 19.89 -8.34
CA GLU A 77 14.75 20.47 -7.01
C GLU A 77 15.43 19.46 -6.09
N LEU A 78 14.95 18.22 -6.05
CA LEU A 78 15.55 17.13 -5.25
C LEU A 78 17.04 16.93 -5.59
N ARG A 79 17.35 16.81 -6.89
CA ARG A 79 18.75 16.63 -7.33
C ARG A 79 19.63 17.80 -6.88
N SER A 80 19.14 19.01 -7.03
CA SER A 80 19.87 20.23 -6.63
C SER A 80 20.09 20.29 -5.12
N ALA A 81 19.05 19.92 -4.34
CA ALA A 81 19.12 19.94 -2.88
C ALA A 81 20.10 18.88 -2.33
N LEU A 82 20.09 17.67 -2.90
CA LEU A 82 21.04 16.61 -2.52
C LEU A 82 22.49 16.97 -2.90
N ALA A 83 22.69 17.58 -4.07
CA ALA A 83 24.01 18.05 -4.49
C ALA A 83 24.55 19.18 -3.62
N ALA A 84 23.67 20.01 -3.05
CA ALA A 84 24.06 21.10 -2.13
C ALA A 84 24.45 20.62 -0.72
N ALA A 85 24.00 19.43 -0.32
CA ALA A 85 24.28 18.83 0.99
C ALA A 85 24.78 17.38 0.84
N PRO A 86 25.96 17.16 0.22
CA PRO A 86 26.47 15.84 -0.09
C PRO A 86 26.82 15.06 1.18
N VAL A 87 26.44 13.78 1.20
CA VAL A 87 26.77 12.83 2.28
C VAL A 87 27.57 11.69 1.68
N SER A 88 28.72 11.38 2.26
CA SER A 88 29.55 10.25 1.82
C SER A 88 28.89 8.91 2.15
N GLY A 89 28.95 7.97 1.22
CA GLY A 89 28.41 6.62 1.38
C GLY A 89 27.83 6.08 0.08
N ARG A 90 27.22 4.89 0.12
CA ARG A 90 26.79 4.12 -1.04
C ARG A 90 25.28 3.86 -1.11
N LEU A 91 24.52 4.38 -0.14
CA LEU A 91 23.06 4.21 -0.10
C LEU A 91 22.35 5.24 -1.00
N ARG A 92 21.05 5.13 -1.12
CA ARG A 92 20.20 5.79 -2.14
C ARG A 92 20.47 7.30 -2.35
N TYR A 93 20.75 8.04 -1.29
CA TYR A 93 20.93 9.52 -1.36
C TYR A 93 22.37 9.96 -1.15
N GLU A 94 23.31 9.03 -1.07
CA GLU A 94 24.72 9.30 -0.79
C GLU A 94 25.53 9.48 -2.08
N VAL A 95 26.70 10.13 -1.97
CA VAL A 95 27.49 10.58 -3.14
C VAL A 95 27.95 9.42 -4.03
N ASP A 96 28.42 8.32 -3.42
CA ASP A 96 28.91 7.15 -4.13
C ASP A 96 27.83 6.07 -4.29
N SER A 97 26.57 6.48 -4.30
CA SER A 97 25.44 5.56 -4.40
C SER A 97 25.49 4.75 -5.69
N HIS A 98 25.41 3.45 -5.55
CA HIS A 98 25.13 2.52 -6.63
C HIS A 98 23.68 1.96 -6.57
N ILE A 99 22.90 2.41 -5.58
CA ILE A 99 21.50 2.01 -5.36
C ILE A 99 20.60 3.15 -5.80
N GLY A 100 19.93 3.00 -6.92
CA GLY A 100 18.97 4.02 -7.28
C GLY A 100 18.55 4.01 -8.74
N PRO A 101 17.65 4.93 -9.08
CA PRO A 101 17.04 4.99 -10.40
C PRO A 101 18.01 5.38 -11.53
N ALA A 102 19.18 5.95 -11.20
CA ALA A 102 20.19 6.30 -12.21
C ALA A 102 20.82 5.06 -12.88
N ALA A 103 20.75 3.89 -12.25
CA ALA A 103 21.22 2.63 -12.83
C ALA A 103 20.24 2.04 -13.86
N ALA A 104 18.95 2.48 -13.84
CA ALA A 104 17.92 1.99 -14.71
C ALA A 104 17.65 2.93 -15.88
N ALA A 105 17.21 2.38 -17.02
CA ALA A 105 16.77 3.17 -18.18
C ALA A 105 15.57 4.07 -17.86
N ARG A 106 14.83 3.76 -16.79
CA ARG A 106 13.66 4.52 -16.30
C ARG A 106 13.69 4.69 -14.80
N ASP A 107 13.39 5.91 -14.34
CA ASP A 107 13.18 6.21 -12.92
C ASP A 107 11.73 5.83 -12.51
N TRP A 108 11.58 4.66 -11.91
CA TRP A 108 10.32 4.12 -11.44
C TRP A 108 9.80 4.78 -10.14
N ASN A 109 10.48 5.79 -9.62
CA ASN A 109 9.96 6.66 -8.56
C ASN A 109 8.95 7.68 -9.10
N ARG A 110 8.93 7.88 -10.41
CA ARG A 110 8.06 8.83 -11.10
C ARG A 110 6.76 8.19 -11.55
N SER A 111 5.78 9.04 -11.79
CA SER A 111 4.57 8.65 -12.49
C SER A 111 4.90 8.01 -13.84
N PHE A 112 4.13 7.01 -14.22
CA PHE A 112 4.21 6.45 -15.54
C PHE A 112 2.83 6.25 -16.16
N GLU A 113 2.81 6.23 -17.48
CA GLU A 113 1.60 6.09 -18.26
C GLU A 113 1.85 5.39 -19.58
N SER A 114 0.79 4.78 -20.11
CA SER A 114 0.78 4.14 -21.41
C SER A 114 -0.64 4.25 -21.99
N THR A 115 -0.75 4.60 -23.26
CA THR A 115 -2.06 4.70 -23.93
C THR A 115 -1.94 4.12 -25.35
N PRO A 116 -2.59 2.99 -25.63
CA PRO A 116 -2.62 2.44 -26.98
C PRO A 116 -3.47 3.33 -27.91
N PRO A 117 -3.29 3.23 -29.23
CA PRO A 117 -4.03 4.07 -30.20
C PRO A 117 -5.56 3.95 -30.10
N ALA A 118 -6.05 2.75 -29.73
CA ALA A 118 -7.48 2.50 -29.54
C ALA A 118 -7.71 1.80 -28.20
N PRO A 119 -7.76 2.54 -27.08
CA PRO A 119 -7.85 1.96 -25.76
C PRO A 119 -9.19 1.26 -25.56
N ARG A 120 -9.16 0.03 -25.03
CA ARG A 120 -10.34 -0.79 -24.72
C ARG A 120 -10.93 -0.46 -23.36
N GLY A 121 -10.20 0.26 -22.52
CA GLY A 121 -10.53 0.70 -21.19
C GLY A 121 -9.38 1.49 -20.60
N GLY A 122 -9.54 1.93 -19.36
CA GLY A 122 -8.48 2.61 -18.61
C GLY A 122 -8.28 1.99 -17.24
N VAL A 123 -7.05 1.99 -16.75
CA VAL A 123 -6.73 1.59 -15.38
C VAL A 123 -5.87 2.62 -14.68
N LEU A 124 -6.26 2.95 -13.46
CA LEU A 124 -5.46 3.70 -12.51
C LEU A 124 -4.76 2.73 -11.56
N LEU A 125 -3.43 2.82 -11.46
CA LEU A 125 -2.62 1.98 -10.59
C LEU A 125 -2.07 2.80 -9.42
N LEU A 126 -2.41 2.41 -8.19
CA LEU A 126 -2.08 3.16 -6.97
C LEU A 126 -1.14 2.34 -6.08
N HIS A 127 0.04 2.89 -5.82
CA HIS A 127 1.07 2.29 -4.98
C HIS A 127 0.79 2.45 -3.47
N GLY A 128 1.56 1.74 -2.63
CA GLY A 128 1.45 1.76 -1.17
C GLY A 128 2.10 2.98 -0.50
N LEU A 129 1.90 3.09 0.82
CA LEU A 129 2.56 4.08 1.66
C LEU A 129 4.07 3.81 1.70
N THR A 130 4.87 4.86 1.65
CA THR A 130 6.34 4.84 1.53
C THR A 130 6.89 4.29 0.22
N ASP A 131 6.05 3.70 -0.63
CA ASP A 131 6.40 3.13 -1.94
C ASP A 131 6.48 4.17 -3.06
N ALA A 132 6.73 3.68 -4.25
CA ALA A 132 6.70 4.43 -5.50
C ALA A 132 5.89 3.64 -6.56
N PRO A 133 5.59 4.21 -7.73
CA PRO A 133 4.91 3.52 -8.81
C PRO A 133 5.56 2.19 -9.24
N TYR A 134 6.83 1.98 -8.89
CA TYR A 134 7.52 0.70 -9.05
C TYR A 134 6.70 -0.50 -8.58
N SER A 135 6.05 -0.40 -7.42
CA SER A 135 5.35 -1.53 -6.80
C SER A 135 4.16 -2.04 -7.60
N VAL A 136 3.63 -1.26 -8.52
CA VAL A 136 2.48 -1.63 -9.37
C VAL A 136 2.85 -1.84 -10.85
N ARG A 137 4.13 -1.64 -11.22
CA ARG A 137 4.58 -1.74 -12.62
C ARG A 137 4.39 -3.14 -13.22
N GLY A 138 4.64 -4.19 -12.42
CA GLY A 138 4.49 -5.57 -12.88
C GLY A 138 3.05 -5.93 -13.24
N LEU A 139 2.08 -5.28 -12.58
CA LEU A 139 0.66 -5.45 -12.86
C LEU A 139 0.18 -4.54 -14.01
N ALA A 140 0.89 -3.43 -14.28
CA ALA A 140 0.59 -2.57 -15.42
C ALA A 140 0.67 -3.33 -16.75
N THR A 141 1.68 -4.18 -16.91
CA THR A 141 1.88 -4.95 -18.15
C THR A 141 0.68 -5.83 -18.52
N LEU A 142 -0.06 -6.32 -17.51
CA LEU A 142 -1.27 -7.11 -17.75
C LEU A 142 -2.37 -6.27 -18.41
N TYR A 143 -2.58 -5.05 -17.94
CA TYR A 143 -3.57 -4.13 -18.50
C TYR A 143 -3.15 -3.60 -19.86
N GLU A 144 -1.86 -3.32 -20.06
CA GLU A 144 -1.30 -2.92 -21.35
C GLU A 144 -1.52 -4.00 -22.42
N GLN A 145 -1.24 -5.28 -22.08
CA GLN A 145 -1.49 -6.43 -22.94
C GLN A 145 -2.98 -6.61 -23.26
N ALA A 146 -3.87 -6.21 -22.35
CA ALA A 146 -5.32 -6.20 -22.59
C ALA A 146 -5.80 -4.99 -23.42
N GLY A 147 -4.90 -4.07 -23.78
CA GLY A 147 -5.21 -2.87 -24.56
C GLY A 147 -5.84 -1.73 -23.75
N PHE A 148 -5.56 -1.67 -22.46
CA PHE A 148 -6.01 -0.59 -21.60
C PHE A 148 -5.02 0.59 -21.62
N ALA A 149 -5.55 1.80 -21.51
CA ALA A 149 -4.76 2.95 -21.11
C ALA A 149 -4.41 2.81 -19.62
N VAL A 150 -3.15 3.06 -19.27
CA VAL A 150 -2.62 2.93 -17.92
C VAL A 150 -2.13 4.29 -17.44
N ILE A 151 -2.49 4.68 -16.21
CA ILE A 151 -1.86 5.76 -15.46
C ILE A 151 -1.48 5.21 -14.09
N ALA A 152 -0.22 5.37 -13.71
CA ALA A 152 0.30 5.08 -12.37
C ALA A 152 0.93 6.36 -11.81
N PRO A 153 0.19 7.18 -11.04
CA PRO A 153 0.71 8.40 -10.46
C PRO A 153 1.69 8.11 -9.33
N ARG A 154 2.73 8.91 -9.21
CA ARG A 154 3.43 9.11 -7.95
C ARG A 154 2.47 9.83 -6.99
N LEU A 155 2.21 9.30 -5.85
CA LEU A 155 1.42 10.01 -4.83
C LEU A 155 2.27 11.11 -4.16
N PRO A 156 1.69 12.29 -3.83
CA PRO A 156 2.42 13.34 -3.12
C PRO A 156 3.17 12.83 -1.89
N GLY A 157 4.37 13.33 -1.66
CA GLY A 157 5.26 12.92 -0.58
C GLY A 157 6.02 11.61 -0.81
N HIS A 158 5.78 10.89 -1.93
CA HIS A 158 6.40 9.61 -2.24
C HIS A 158 7.43 9.73 -3.38
N GLY A 159 8.27 8.69 -3.53
CA GLY A 159 9.22 8.58 -4.64
C GLY A 159 10.43 9.53 -4.58
N THR A 160 10.45 10.50 -3.70
CA THR A 160 11.52 11.50 -3.52
C THR A 160 12.39 11.18 -2.29
N ILE A 161 12.11 11.81 -1.16
CA ILE A 161 12.80 11.66 0.12
C ILE A 161 11.82 11.40 1.26
N PRO A 162 12.21 10.71 2.34
CA PRO A 162 11.29 10.35 3.43
C PRO A 162 10.61 11.56 4.09
N SER A 163 11.29 12.73 4.14
CA SER A 163 10.70 13.97 4.69
C SER A 163 9.48 14.46 3.91
N GLY A 164 9.29 14.06 2.66
CA GLY A 164 8.09 14.36 1.88
C GLY A 164 6.80 13.91 2.56
N LEU A 165 6.85 12.85 3.38
CA LEU A 165 5.71 12.37 4.15
C LEU A 165 5.48 13.10 5.48
N LEU A 166 6.33 14.08 5.86
CA LEU A 166 6.17 14.83 7.11
C LEU A 166 5.00 15.82 7.08
N ASP A 167 4.70 16.38 5.90
CA ASP A 167 3.74 17.48 5.76
C ASP A 167 2.59 17.17 4.77
N VAL A 168 2.64 16.01 4.09
CA VAL A 168 1.58 15.56 3.18
C VAL A 168 0.31 15.22 3.94
N ARG A 169 -0.84 15.43 3.30
CA ARG A 169 -2.17 15.06 3.81
C ARG A 169 -2.82 14.02 2.89
N TRP A 170 -3.69 13.19 3.42
CA TRP A 170 -4.42 12.20 2.60
C TRP A 170 -5.28 12.86 1.50
N GLN A 171 -5.71 14.11 1.71
CA GLN A 171 -6.42 14.91 0.70
C GLN A 171 -5.54 15.20 -0.53
N ASP A 172 -4.21 15.34 -0.33
CA ASP A 172 -3.26 15.56 -1.41
C ASP A 172 -3.20 14.32 -2.33
N TRP A 173 -3.15 13.13 -1.73
CA TRP A 173 -3.21 11.86 -2.48
C TRP A 173 -4.51 11.73 -3.27
N ARG A 174 -5.65 12.01 -2.61
CA ARG A 174 -6.97 11.95 -3.22
C ARG A 174 -7.12 12.91 -4.40
N ALA A 175 -6.58 14.12 -4.28
CA ALA A 175 -6.63 15.12 -5.36
C ALA A 175 -5.94 14.60 -6.64
N VAL A 176 -4.78 13.94 -6.49
CA VAL A 176 -4.06 13.34 -7.62
C VAL A 176 -4.82 12.14 -8.19
N VAL A 177 -5.43 11.30 -7.35
CA VAL A 177 -6.29 10.20 -7.81
C VAL A 177 -7.45 10.71 -8.67
N ALA A 178 -8.14 11.74 -8.21
CA ALA A 178 -9.26 12.35 -8.96
C ALA A 178 -8.79 12.97 -10.28
N LEU A 179 -7.62 13.62 -10.29
CA LEU A 179 -7.02 14.18 -11.50
C LEU A 179 -6.70 13.10 -12.53
N ALA A 180 -6.03 12.01 -12.09
CA ALA A 180 -5.65 10.90 -12.97
C ALA A 180 -6.88 10.14 -13.52
N MET A 181 -7.94 9.99 -12.73
CA MET A 181 -9.18 9.37 -13.19
C MET A 181 -9.91 10.22 -14.24
N ARG A 182 -9.92 11.55 -14.09
CA ARG A 182 -10.46 12.45 -15.13
C ARG A 182 -9.66 12.34 -16.43
N GLU A 183 -8.33 12.30 -16.32
CA GLU A 183 -7.45 12.10 -17.48
C GLU A 183 -7.72 10.77 -18.18
N LEU A 184 -7.81 9.65 -17.42
CA LEU A 184 -8.14 8.35 -18.00
C LEU A 184 -9.47 8.37 -18.74
N ARG A 185 -10.50 8.98 -18.14
CA ARG A 185 -11.82 9.12 -18.80
C ARG A 185 -11.72 9.91 -20.12
N ALA A 186 -10.93 10.98 -20.12
CA ALA A 186 -10.71 11.78 -21.33
C ALA A 186 -10.01 10.96 -22.44
N ARG A 187 -9.05 10.09 -22.07
CA ARG A 187 -8.30 9.26 -23.03
C ARG A 187 -9.12 8.12 -23.62
N VAL A 188 -9.98 7.50 -22.80
CA VAL A 188 -10.69 6.28 -23.23
C VAL A 188 -12.11 6.58 -23.73
N GLY A 189 -12.64 7.77 -23.52
CA GLY A 189 -14.01 8.16 -23.88
C GLY A 189 -15.05 7.70 -22.84
N PRO A 190 -16.33 8.09 -23.01
CA PRO A 190 -17.38 7.89 -22.00
C PRO A 190 -17.77 6.42 -21.79
N ASP A 191 -17.73 5.59 -22.84
CA ASP A 191 -18.33 4.25 -22.84
C ASP A 191 -17.36 3.13 -22.46
N ARG A 192 -16.06 3.42 -22.36
CA ARG A 192 -15.05 2.41 -22.04
C ARG A 192 -14.93 2.21 -20.53
N PRO A 193 -14.70 0.95 -20.06
CA PRO A 193 -14.59 0.67 -18.64
C PRO A 193 -13.34 1.32 -18.02
N LEU A 194 -13.50 1.76 -16.77
CA LEU A 194 -12.41 2.23 -15.93
C LEU A 194 -12.22 1.25 -14.76
N HIS A 195 -10.99 0.86 -14.55
CA HIS A 195 -10.56 0.05 -13.42
C HIS A 195 -9.66 0.87 -12.49
N ILE A 196 -9.65 0.52 -11.21
CA ILE A 196 -8.61 0.98 -10.28
C ILE A 196 -7.98 -0.25 -9.64
N LEU A 197 -6.65 -0.34 -9.72
CA LEU A 197 -5.88 -1.31 -8.96
C LEU A 197 -5.13 -0.57 -7.87
N GLY A 198 -5.34 -0.94 -6.61
CA GLY A 198 -4.69 -0.32 -5.47
C GLY A 198 -3.94 -1.34 -4.60
N TYR A 199 -2.68 -1.04 -4.32
CA TYR A 199 -1.86 -1.80 -3.39
C TYR A 199 -1.76 -1.05 -2.06
N SER A 200 -2.03 -1.75 -0.94
CA SER A 200 -1.88 -1.21 0.42
C SER A 200 -2.66 0.10 0.61
N ASN A 201 -2.02 1.23 0.91
CA ASN A 201 -2.63 2.56 1.00
C ASN A 201 -3.35 2.96 -0.31
N GLY A 202 -2.80 2.54 -1.46
CA GLY A 202 -3.46 2.72 -2.76
C GLY A 202 -4.82 2.03 -2.83
N GLY A 203 -5.01 0.91 -2.13
CA GLY A 203 -6.31 0.23 -2.00
C GLY A 203 -7.33 1.04 -1.21
N ALA A 204 -6.91 1.69 -0.12
CA ALA A 204 -7.75 2.62 0.63
C ALA A 204 -8.17 3.83 -0.21
N LEU A 205 -7.24 4.40 -0.97
CA LEU A 205 -7.50 5.52 -1.89
C LEU A 205 -8.45 5.13 -3.03
N ALA A 206 -8.30 3.93 -3.59
CA ALA A 206 -9.19 3.40 -4.61
C ALA A 206 -10.64 3.34 -4.13
N LEU A 207 -10.83 2.85 -2.91
CA LEU A 207 -12.16 2.77 -2.27
C LEU A 207 -12.70 4.16 -1.91
N ASP A 208 -11.90 5.02 -1.27
CA ASP A 208 -12.35 6.37 -0.88
C ASP A 208 -12.77 7.19 -2.11
N TYR A 209 -11.97 7.13 -3.19
CA TYR A 209 -12.33 7.74 -4.47
C TYR A 209 -13.63 7.16 -5.05
N THR A 210 -13.80 5.83 -5.01
CA THR A 210 -15.02 5.18 -5.51
C THR A 210 -16.25 5.66 -4.77
N LEU A 211 -16.17 5.77 -3.43
CA LEU A 211 -17.25 6.30 -2.62
C LEU A 211 -17.57 7.77 -2.97
N ASP A 212 -16.55 8.59 -3.20
CA ASP A 212 -16.77 9.97 -3.65
C ASP A 212 -17.45 10.02 -5.02
N ALA A 213 -17.05 9.16 -5.96
CA ALA A 213 -17.66 9.09 -7.28
C ALA A 213 -19.11 8.58 -7.25
N LEU A 214 -19.48 7.79 -6.23
CA LEU A 214 -20.87 7.38 -6.01
C LEU A 214 -21.74 8.48 -5.40
N ASP A 215 -21.14 9.36 -4.59
CA ASP A 215 -21.83 10.49 -3.95
C ASP A 215 -21.86 11.75 -4.83
N ALA A 216 -20.96 11.86 -5.84
CA ALA A 216 -20.88 13.00 -6.73
C ALA A 216 -22.12 13.10 -7.64
N ASP A 217 -22.57 14.33 -7.87
CA ASP A 217 -23.63 14.61 -8.83
C ASP A 217 -23.11 14.47 -10.27
N GLY A 218 -23.86 13.75 -11.08
CA GLY A 218 -23.57 13.54 -12.50
C GLY A 218 -22.20 12.87 -12.75
N ASP A 219 -21.49 13.35 -13.78
CA ASP A 219 -20.19 12.82 -14.22
C ASP A 219 -18.99 13.59 -13.67
N ALA A 220 -19.16 14.33 -12.59
CA ALA A 220 -18.09 15.14 -11.99
C ALA A 220 -16.85 14.31 -11.61
N LEU A 221 -17.06 13.05 -11.19
CA LEU A 221 -16.00 12.06 -10.93
C LEU A 221 -16.28 10.77 -11.71
N PRO A 222 -15.40 10.36 -12.64
CA PRO A 222 -15.56 9.13 -13.38
C PRO A 222 -15.65 7.91 -12.47
N ARG A 223 -16.69 7.11 -12.63
CA ARG A 223 -16.94 5.91 -11.80
C ARG A 223 -16.14 4.73 -12.33
N PRO A 224 -15.38 4.02 -11.47
CA PRO A 224 -14.77 2.76 -11.84
C PRO A 224 -15.83 1.65 -11.93
N GLN A 225 -15.65 0.72 -12.87
CA GLN A 225 -16.49 -0.47 -13.05
C GLN A 225 -15.90 -1.71 -12.38
N GLN A 226 -14.62 -1.67 -12.01
CA GLN A 226 -13.92 -2.77 -11.31
C GLN A 226 -12.86 -2.20 -10.37
N LEU A 227 -12.79 -2.76 -9.17
CA LEU A 227 -11.66 -2.55 -8.27
C LEU A 227 -10.85 -3.84 -8.13
N VAL A 228 -9.52 -3.70 -8.14
CA VAL A 228 -8.57 -4.76 -7.78
C VAL A 228 -7.74 -4.27 -6.61
N LEU A 229 -7.78 -4.98 -5.51
CA LEU A 229 -7.15 -4.57 -4.26
C LEU A 229 -6.12 -5.61 -3.81
N VAL A 230 -4.86 -5.20 -3.70
CA VAL A 230 -3.76 -6.06 -3.27
C VAL A 230 -3.33 -5.63 -1.86
N SER A 231 -3.53 -6.50 -0.87
CA SER A 231 -3.31 -6.18 0.57
C SER A 231 -3.83 -4.80 0.97
N PRO A 232 -5.13 -4.47 0.73
CA PRO A 232 -5.62 -3.11 0.91
C PRO A 232 -5.59 -2.68 2.36
N MET A 233 -5.19 -1.43 2.61
CA MET A 233 -5.17 -0.83 3.94
C MET A 233 -6.60 -0.38 4.34
N ILE A 234 -7.42 -1.33 4.82
CA ILE A 234 -8.80 -1.06 5.25
C ILE A 234 -8.85 -0.67 6.73
N GLY A 235 -7.96 -1.20 7.53
CA GLY A 235 -7.85 -0.88 8.96
C GLY A 235 -6.42 -1.04 9.44
N LEU A 236 -6.03 -0.14 10.33
CA LEU A 236 -4.76 -0.21 11.05
C LEU A 236 -5.01 -0.69 12.47
N ARG A 237 -4.00 -1.24 13.12
CA ARG A 237 -4.10 -1.63 14.52
C ARG A 237 -4.43 -0.41 15.40
N PRO A 238 -5.25 -0.54 16.47
CA PRO A 238 -5.78 0.60 17.25
C PRO A 238 -4.74 1.59 17.78
N TYR A 239 -3.50 1.14 18.00
CA TYR A 239 -2.40 1.97 18.52
C TYR A 239 -1.92 3.05 17.52
N ALA A 240 -2.21 2.92 16.22
CA ALA A 240 -1.88 3.94 15.22
C ALA A 240 -2.57 5.29 15.50
N GLY A 241 -3.74 5.28 16.13
CA GLY A 241 -4.48 6.50 16.50
C GLY A 241 -3.82 7.33 17.60
N LEU A 242 -3.03 6.71 18.49
CA LEU A 242 -2.29 7.41 19.53
C LEU A 242 -1.10 8.21 18.97
N SER A 243 -0.58 7.85 17.81
CA SER A 243 0.56 8.53 17.18
C SER A 243 0.24 9.98 16.77
N ARG A 244 -1.04 10.35 16.59
CA ARG A 244 -1.45 11.75 16.26
C ARG A 244 -1.02 12.80 17.28
N TRP A 245 -0.75 12.40 18.53
CA TRP A 245 -0.30 13.31 19.59
C TRP A 245 1.22 13.47 19.63
N LEU A 246 1.97 12.63 18.89
CA LEU A 246 3.43 12.62 18.89
C LEU A 246 4.08 13.85 18.24
N PRO A 247 3.49 14.51 17.20
CA PRO A 247 4.07 15.69 16.57
C PRO A 247 3.95 16.98 17.35
N LEU A 248 3.18 17.05 18.46
CA LEU A 248 2.91 18.29 19.19
C LEU A 248 4.16 19.07 19.62
N PHE A 249 5.32 18.42 19.69
CA PHE A 249 6.60 19.03 20.06
C PHE A 249 7.65 19.02 18.94
N GLY A 250 7.29 18.51 17.76
CA GLY A 250 8.22 18.33 16.62
C GLY A 250 8.79 19.61 16.00
N GLY A 251 8.25 20.78 16.39
CA GLY A 251 8.78 22.09 16.00
C GLY A 251 10.00 22.54 16.82
N ILE A 252 10.38 21.83 17.87
CA ILE A 252 11.56 22.11 18.69
C ILE A 252 12.65 21.16 18.21
N GLU A 253 13.83 21.66 17.83
CA GLU A 253 14.97 20.91 17.29
C GLU A 253 15.31 19.65 18.11
N TYR A 254 15.23 19.73 19.42
CA TYR A 254 15.45 18.62 20.35
C TYR A 254 14.47 17.43 20.14
N PHE A 255 13.25 17.72 19.66
CA PHE A 255 12.20 16.73 19.42
C PHE A 255 12.02 16.39 17.94
N GLU A 256 12.88 16.86 17.05
CA GLU A 256 12.78 16.60 15.61
C GLU A 256 12.73 15.10 15.29
N LYS A 257 13.56 14.30 15.97
CA LYS A 257 13.55 12.82 15.85
C LYS A 257 12.22 12.20 16.29
N SER A 258 11.39 12.87 17.10
CA SER A 258 10.07 12.38 17.50
C SER A 258 9.04 12.38 16.36
N ARG A 259 9.30 13.12 15.28
CA ARG A 259 8.48 13.10 14.05
C ARG A 259 8.61 11.79 13.25
N TRP A 260 9.53 10.90 13.66
CA TRP A 260 9.87 9.66 12.99
C TRP A 260 9.50 8.46 13.85
N LEU A 261 8.78 7.49 13.27
CA LEU A 261 8.62 6.16 13.87
C LEU A 261 9.93 5.39 13.77
N ASP A 262 10.51 5.35 12.55
CA ASP A 262 11.78 4.72 12.28
C ASP A 262 12.70 5.67 11.49
N ILE A 263 13.99 5.67 11.82
CA ILE A 263 15.08 6.34 11.10
C ILE A 263 16.06 5.23 10.72
N LEU A 264 16.09 4.85 9.46
CA LEU A 264 16.86 3.72 8.95
C LEU A 264 17.74 4.15 7.77
N PRO A 265 18.81 3.40 7.49
CA PRO A 265 19.56 3.56 6.24
C PRO A 265 18.63 3.35 5.02
N GLU A 266 18.75 4.22 4.02
CA GLU A 266 17.90 4.18 2.82
C GLU A 266 18.52 3.26 1.77
N PHE A 267 18.32 1.93 1.94
CA PHE A 267 18.89 0.91 1.07
C PHE A 267 17.95 0.47 -0.07
N ASN A 268 16.70 0.92 -0.06
CA ASN A 268 15.71 0.54 -1.08
C ASN A 268 15.57 1.66 -2.12
N PRO A 269 15.74 1.39 -3.43
CA PRO A 269 15.67 2.41 -4.47
C PRO A 269 14.27 3.00 -4.68
N PHE A 270 13.19 2.28 -4.32
CA PHE A 270 11.81 2.66 -4.64
C PHE A 270 10.87 2.71 -3.44
N LYS A 271 11.40 2.52 -2.23
CA LYS A 271 10.63 2.57 -0.99
C LYS A 271 11.44 3.29 0.08
N TYR A 272 10.78 4.11 0.90
CA TYR A 272 11.46 4.70 2.06
C TYR A 272 11.63 3.64 3.15
N ASN A 273 12.83 3.59 3.72
CA ASN A 273 13.12 2.77 4.89
C ASN A 273 12.82 3.52 6.18
N SER A 274 13.10 4.83 6.22
CA SER A 274 12.69 5.70 7.31
C SER A 274 11.20 6.02 7.22
N PHE A 275 10.51 6.04 8.36
CA PHE A 275 9.06 6.19 8.40
C PHE A 275 8.60 7.36 9.26
N PRO A 276 8.09 8.44 8.67
CA PRO A 276 7.53 9.57 9.40
C PRO A 276 6.22 9.21 10.11
N VAL A 277 6.03 9.72 11.32
CA VAL A 277 4.78 9.60 12.10
C VAL A 277 3.58 10.09 11.30
N ASN A 278 3.73 11.23 10.60
CA ASN A 278 2.63 11.80 9.82
C ASN A 278 2.10 10.86 8.73
N GLY A 279 2.96 10.09 8.07
CA GLY A 279 2.52 9.07 7.10
C GLY A 279 1.53 8.07 7.71
N ALA A 280 1.83 7.57 8.92
CA ALA A 280 0.91 6.69 9.66
C ALA A 280 -0.37 7.41 10.07
N VAL A 281 -0.29 8.66 10.52
CA VAL A 281 -1.45 9.48 10.91
C VAL A 281 -2.39 9.70 9.73
N GLN A 282 -1.87 10.08 8.57
CA GLN A 282 -2.69 10.33 7.37
C GLN A 282 -3.38 9.05 6.89
N SER A 283 -2.68 7.92 6.91
CA SER A 283 -3.27 6.62 6.58
C SER A 283 -4.34 6.21 7.59
N TYR A 284 -4.13 6.47 8.88
CA TYR A 284 -5.13 6.21 9.92
C TYR A 284 -6.40 7.07 9.71
N LEU A 285 -6.24 8.36 9.41
CA LEU A 285 -7.37 9.26 9.13
C LEU A 285 -8.16 8.81 7.90
N LEU A 286 -7.46 8.43 6.83
CA LEU A 286 -8.07 7.91 5.60
C LEU A 286 -8.86 6.62 5.89
N THR A 287 -8.27 5.63 6.57
CA THR A 287 -8.92 4.35 6.84
C THR A 287 -10.09 4.48 7.82
N THR A 288 -10.00 5.36 8.81
CA THR A 288 -11.11 5.65 9.73
C THR A 288 -12.30 6.26 9.00
N ARG A 289 -12.04 7.26 8.13
CA ARG A 289 -13.06 7.86 7.26
C ARG A 289 -13.70 6.80 6.36
N LEU A 290 -12.86 5.96 5.74
CA LEU A 290 -13.31 4.92 4.82
C LEU A 290 -14.25 3.91 5.50
N GLN A 291 -13.87 3.38 6.66
CA GLN A 291 -14.71 2.45 7.43
C GLN A 291 -16.06 3.06 7.81
N ALA A 292 -16.07 4.31 8.30
CA ALA A 292 -17.30 5.00 8.65
C ALA A 292 -18.24 5.15 7.43
N ARG A 293 -17.68 5.47 6.26
CA ARG A 293 -18.45 5.61 5.01
C ARG A 293 -18.99 4.26 4.50
N LEU A 294 -18.18 3.21 4.53
CA LEU A 294 -18.60 1.86 4.14
C LEU A 294 -19.76 1.38 5.00
N LEU A 295 -19.65 1.55 6.33
CA LEU A 295 -20.71 1.20 7.27
C LEU A 295 -22.00 2.00 7.00
N ALA A 296 -21.89 3.31 6.79
CA ALA A 296 -23.06 4.16 6.47
C ALA A 296 -23.70 3.76 5.13
N LEU A 297 -22.88 3.44 4.12
CA LEU A 297 -23.36 2.99 2.82
C LEU A 297 -24.11 1.64 2.92
N ALA A 298 -23.55 0.67 3.65
CA ALA A 298 -24.17 -0.63 3.89
C ALA A 298 -25.48 -0.48 4.68
N SER A 299 -25.47 0.31 5.77
CA SER A 299 -26.64 0.55 6.62
C SER A 299 -27.80 1.24 5.88
N SER A 300 -27.50 2.04 4.86
CA SER A 300 -28.50 2.70 4.02
C SER A 300 -28.98 1.87 2.82
N GLY A 301 -28.44 0.67 2.61
CA GLY A 301 -28.71 -0.18 1.44
C GLY A 301 -28.16 0.36 0.12
N ARG A 302 -27.39 1.44 0.14
CA ARG A 302 -26.79 2.07 -1.05
C ARG A 302 -25.52 1.38 -1.54
N ASN A 303 -25.03 0.39 -0.81
CA ASN A 303 -23.88 -0.44 -1.17
C ASN A 303 -24.09 -1.21 -2.50
N GLN A 304 -25.34 -1.42 -2.94
CA GLN A 304 -25.68 -1.98 -4.26
C GLN A 304 -25.04 -1.23 -5.44
N ARG A 305 -24.62 0.01 -5.23
CA ARG A 305 -23.96 0.84 -6.26
C ARG A 305 -22.44 0.63 -6.36
N LEU A 306 -21.85 -0.13 -5.42
CA LEU A 306 -20.42 -0.43 -5.47
C LEU A 306 -20.10 -1.33 -6.66
N PRO A 307 -18.99 -1.07 -7.37
CA PRO A 307 -18.50 -1.99 -8.40
C PRO A 307 -18.01 -3.30 -7.76
N PRO A 308 -17.92 -4.39 -8.53
CA PRO A 308 -17.28 -5.61 -8.06
C PRO A 308 -15.83 -5.35 -7.62
N ILE A 309 -15.42 -6.03 -6.56
CA ILE A 309 -14.08 -5.94 -5.96
C ILE A 309 -13.42 -7.31 -6.01
N LEU A 310 -12.22 -7.37 -6.62
CA LEU A 310 -11.34 -8.52 -6.52
C LEU A 310 -10.22 -8.18 -5.52
N GLY A 311 -10.24 -8.81 -4.34
CA GLY A 311 -9.24 -8.61 -3.30
C GLY A 311 -8.25 -9.75 -3.22
N PHE A 312 -6.99 -9.43 -2.87
CA PHE A 312 -5.92 -10.39 -2.58
C PHE A 312 -5.33 -10.07 -1.22
N GLN A 313 -5.30 -11.04 -0.31
CA GLN A 313 -4.86 -10.84 1.06
C GLN A 313 -4.10 -12.06 1.59
N SER A 314 -2.96 -11.84 2.24
CA SER A 314 -2.33 -12.87 3.06
C SER A 314 -3.06 -12.99 4.40
N VAL A 315 -3.32 -14.21 4.86
CA VAL A 315 -3.95 -14.41 6.18
C VAL A 315 -3.09 -13.86 7.30
N LEU A 316 -1.76 -13.94 7.18
CA LEU A 316 -0.78 -13.36 8.11
C LEU A 316 -0.18 -12.07 7.58
N ASP A 317 -0.99 -11.04 7.37
CA ASP A 317 -0.48 -9.72 7.06
C ASP A 317 -0.10 -8.96 8.34
N GLY A 318 1.20 -8.68 8.51
CA GLY A 318 1.73 -7.96 9.67
C GLY A 318 1.64 -6.43 9.56
N THR A 319 1.21 -5.90 8.40
CA THR A 319 1.15 -4.46 8.12
C THR A 319 -0.28 -3.94 8.18
N VAL A 320 -1.20 -4.59 7.48
CA VAL A 320 -2.63 -4.25 7.46
C VAL A 320 -3.44 -5.34 8.17
N SER A 321 -4.63 -4.98 8.64
CA SER A 321 -5.50 -5.93 9.32
C SER A 321 -6.27 -6.77 8.31
N SER A 322 -5.90 -8.06 8.16
CA SER A 322 -6.68 -9.02 7.35
C SER A 322 -8.11 -9.15 7.87
N HIS A 323 -8.30 -9.09 9.19
CA HIS A 323 -9.62 -9.04 9.81
C HIS A 323 -10.45 -7.82 9.33
N ALA A 324 -9.84 -6.62 9.22
CA ALA A 324 -10.55 -5.45 8.72
C ALA A 324 -10.90 -5.58 7.22
N VAL A 325 -10.08 -6.25 6.42
CA VAL A 325 -10.38 -6.54 5.01
C VAL A 325 -11.66 -7.38 4.91
N VAL A 326 -11.80 -8.42 5.72
CA VAL A 326 -12.99 -9.26 5.74
C VAL A 326 -14.19 -8.50 6.33
N HIS A 327 -14.10 -8.08 7.58
CA HIS A 327 -15.26 -7.60 8.34
C HIS A 327 -15.63 -6.15 8.10
N SER A 328 -14.67 -5.27 7.73
CA SER A 328 -14.97 -3.87 7.47
C SER A 328 -15.08 -3.50 5.98
N LEU A 329 -14.75 -4.44 5.07
CA LEU A 329 -14.95 -4.24 3.64
C LEU A 329 -15.83 -5.33 3.04
N PHE A 330 -15.36 -6.59 2.98
CA PHE A 330 -16.04 -7.62 2.18
C PHE A 330 -17.42 -7.98 2.71
N GLU A 331 -17.63 -8.04 4.01
CA GLU A 331 -18.96 -8.24 4.60
C GLU A 331 -19.93 -7.07 4.37
N MET A 332 -19.41 -5.88 4.01
CA MET A 332 -20.24 -4.73 3.65
C MET A 332 -20.62 -4.70 2.17
N LEU A 333 -20.13 -5.64 1.36
CA LEU A 333 -20.41 -5.67 -0.08
C LEU A 333 -21.74 -6.32 -0.40
N PRO A 334 -22.41 -5.89 -1.47
CA PRO A 334 -23.58 -6.56 -2.01
C PRO A 334 -23.18 -7.83 -2.79
N ALA A 335 -24.15 -8.64 -3.15
CA ALA A 335 -23.96 -9.76 -4.08
C ALA A 335 -23.78 -9.24 -5.53
N ASN A 336 -22.59 -8.73 -5.84
CA ASN A 336 -22.26 -8.06 -7.11
C ASN A 336 -21.12 -8.75 -7.89
N GLY A 337 -20.75 -9.98 -7.53
CA GLY A 337 -19.64 -10.70 -8.14
C GLY A 337 -18.28 -10.41 -7.53
N SER A 338 -18.21 -9.72 -6.40
CA SER A 338 -16.95 -9.52 -5.65
C SER A 338 -16.36 -10.86 -5.21
N ALA A 339 -15.02 -10.89 -5.13
CA ALA A 339 -14.26 -12.06 -4.71
C ALA A 339 -13.04 -11.67 -3.85
N LEU A 340 -12.75 -12.47 -2.83
CA LEU A 340 -11.58 -12.35 -1.98
C LEU A 340 -10.71 -13.60 -2.12
N VAL A 341 -9.46 -13.41 -2.53
CA VAL A 341 -8.42 -14.44 -2.56
C VAL A 341 -7.60 -14.34 -1.29
N LEU A 342 -7.59 -15.40 -0.49
CA LEU A 342 -6.80 -15.53 0.72
C LEU A 342 -5.62 -16.48 0.48
N PHE A 343 -4.41 -15.99 0.78
CA PHE A 343 -3.21 -16.84 0.76
C PHE A 343 -2.96 -17.35 2.19
N ASP A 344 -3.14 -18.66 2.39
CA ASP A 344 -2.89 -19.33 3.67
C ASP A 344 -1.38 -19.43 3.96
N ILE A 345 -1.04 -19.84 5.17
CA ILE A 345 0.32 -20.19 5.58
C ILE A 345 0.73 -21.52 4.94
N ASN A 346 2.04 -21.73 4.81
CA ASN A 346 2.59 -23.01 4.38
C ASN A 346 2.59 -24.02 5.55
N ARG A 347 1.55 -24.83 5.64
CA ARG A 347 1.36 -25.84 6.71
C ARG A 347 2.30 -27.03 6.57
N ALA A 348 2.92 -27.22 5.39
CA ALA A 348 3.95 -28.23 5.13
C ALA A 348 5.39 -27.67 5.34
N SER A 349 5.53 -26.43 5.81
CA SER A 349 6.82 -25.86 6.16
C SER A 349 7.50 -26.65 7.26
N LEU A 350 8.84 -26.78 7.19
CA LEU A 350 9.66 -27.29 8.29
C LEU A 350 9.48 -26.52 9.61
N LEU A 351 8.91 -25.32 9.54
CA LEU A 351 8.63 -24.46 10.68
C LEU A 351 7.17 -24.57 11.17
N ALA A 352 6.36 -25.49 10.62
CA ALA A 352 4.93 -25.58 10.94
C ALA A 352 4.68 -25.73 12.44
N ASP A 353 5.47 -26.57 13.14
CA ASP A 353 5.36 -26.78 14.58
C ASP A 353 5.85 -25.60 15.43
N MET A 354 6.44 -24.56 14.80
CA MET A 354 6.92 -23.35 15.46
C MET A 354 5.98 -22.17 15.29
N PHE A 355 4.87 -22.32 14.59
CA PHE A 355 3.88 -21.26 14.47
C PHE A 355 3.25 -20.95 15.82
N LYS A 356 3.02 -19.67 16.10
CA LYS A 356 2.16 -19.25 17.20
C LYS A 356 0.73 -19.74 16.93
N VAL A 357 -0.01 -20.07 17.99
CA VAL A 357 -1.40 -20.56 17.89
C VAL A 357 -2.28 -19.63 17.05
N ASP A 358 -2.21 -18.31 17.30
CA ASP A 358 -2.98 -17.34 16.53
C ASP A 358 -2.63 -17.33 15.03
N ALA A 359 -1.36 -17.60 14.69
CA ALA A 359 -0.93 -17.68 13.30
C ALA A 359 -1.43 -18.97 12.63
N ALA A 360 -1.39 -20.10 13.35
CA ALA A 360 -1.90 -21.37 12.84
C ALA A 360 -3.41 -21.32 12.55
N ASN A 361 -4.18 -20.56 13.34
CA ASN A 361 -5.63 -20.43 13.27
C ASN A 361 -6.09 -19.15 12.55
N ALA A 362 -5.18 -18.41 11.89
CA ALA A 362 -5.51 -17.13 11.27
C ALA A 362 -6.62 -17.26 10.21
N LEU A 363 -6.65 -18.37 9.47
CA LEU A 363 -7.69 -18.61 8.46
C LEU A 363 -9.07 -18.82 9.11
N ASP A 364 -9.15 -19.53 10.24
CA ASP A 364 -10.41 -19.83 10.94
C ASP A 364 -11.06 -18.54 11.46
N VAL A 365 -10.24 -17.56 11.89
CA VAL A 365 -10.73 -16.23 12.33
C VAL A 365 -11.25 -15.39 11.17
N LEU A 366 -10.70 -15.59 9.96
CA LEU A 366 -11.07 -14.82 8.77
C LEU A 366 -12.23 -15.46 8.00
N HIS A 367 -12.46 -16.76 8.19
CA HIS A 367 -13.50 -17.53 7.51
C HIS A 367 -14.65 -17.80 8.48
N ASP A 368 -15.72 -16.99 8.38
CA ASP A 368 -16.94 -17.17 9.16
C ASP A 368 -17.81 -18.25 8.51
N ASP A 369 -18.48 -19.08 9.32
CA ASP A 369 -19.45 -20.10 8.89
C ASP A 369 -20.73 -19.54 8.25
N ARG A 370 -20.91 -18.21 8.26
CA ARG A 370 -22.08 -17.56 7.65
C ARG A 370 -21.98 -17.52 6.13
N PRO A 371 -23.08 -17.76 5.40
CA PRO A 371 -23.11 -17.56 3.96
C PRO A 371 -22.75 -16.11 3.60
N GLN A 372 -21.74 -15.95 2.74
CA GLN A 372 -21.20 -14.64 2.36
C GLN A 372 -21.82 -14.16 1.05
N THR A 373 -21.88 -12.84 0.84
CA THR A 373 -22.39 -12.23 -0.40
C THR A 373 -21.36 -12.23 -1.53
N TYR A 374 -20.11 -12.62 -1.24
CA TYR A 374 -18.97 -12.62 -2.14
C TYR A 374 -18.32 -14.00 -2.18
N ARG A 375 -17.53 -14.25 -3.22
CA ARG A 375 -16.76 -15.49 -3.34
C ARG A 375 -15.47 -15.38 -2.51
N VAL A 376 -15.11 -16.47 -1.84
CA VAL A 376 -13.82 -16.62 -1.17
C VAL A 376 -13.03 -17.76 -1.81
N ASP A 377 -11.82 -17.46 -2.24
CA ASP A 377 -10.86 -18.45 -2.77
C ASP A 377 -9.66 -18.52 -1.80
N VAL A 378 -9.47 -19.69 -1.17
CA VAL A 378 -8.35 -19.93 -0.26
C VAL A 378 -7.30 -20.77 -0.97
N LEU A 379 -6.09 -20.19 -1.14
CA LEU A 379 -4.92 -20.89 -1.61
C LEU A 379 -4.11 -21.41 -0.43
N GLY A 380 -3.94 -22.72 -0.32
CA GLY A 380 -3.18 -23.36 0.74
C GLY A 380 -2.70 -24.75 0.33
N ASN A 381 -1.93 -25.41 1.19
CA ASN A 381 -1.46 -26.77 0.93
C ASN A 381 -2.65 -27.71 0.68
N ALA A 382 -2.46 -28.65 -0.26
CA ALA A 382 -3.42 -29.73 -0.51
C ALA A 382 -3.60 -30.60 0.74
N ASP A 383 -2.47 -30.88 1.37
CA ASP A 383 -2.34 -31.66 2.59
C ASP A 383 -1.17 -31.09 3.42
N PRO A 384 -1.18 -31.12 4.76
CA PRO A 384 -0.08 -30.65 5.60
C PRO A 384 1.27 -31.34 5.34
N ALA A 385 1.29 -32.49 4.68
CA ALA A 385 2.51 -33.22 4.34
C ALA A 385 3.09 -32.86 2.95
N THR A 386 2.42 -31.99 2.18
CA THR A 386 2.86 -31.64 0.82
C THR A 386 2.92 -30.13 0.61
N LEU A 387 3.90 -29.69 -0.19
CA LEU A 387 4.02 -28.30 -0.63
C LEU A 387 3.03 -27.96 -1.78
N ALA A 388 2.41 -28.97 -2.42
CA ALA A 388 1.45 -28.77 -3.48
C ALA A 388 0.24 -27.96 -3.01
N LEU A 389 -0.26 -27.08 -3.88
CA LEU A 389 -1.36 -26.18 -3.56
C LEU A 389 -2.69 -26.63 -4.16
N VAL A 390 -3.75 -26.31 -3.42
CA VAL A 390 -5.12 -26.31 -3.91
C VAL A 390 -5.76 -24.93 -3.73
N GLU A 391 -6.72 -24.65 -4.58
CA GLU A 391 -7.72 -23.59 -4.38
C GLU A 391 -8.96 -24.21 -3.76
N ARG A 392 -9.37 -23.72 -2.58
CA ARG A 392 -10.65 -24.01 -1.96
C ARG A 392 -11.57 -22.83 -2.23
N ARG A 393 -12.51 -23.01 -3.16
CA ARG A 393 -13.44 -21.97 -3.60
C ARG A 393 -14.78 -22.13 -2.91
N TYR A 394 -15.20 -21.08 -2.21
CA TYR A 394 -16.52 -20.92 -1.61
C TYR A 394 -17.26 -19.88 -2.45
N ASP A 395 -18.23 -20.31 -3.24
CA ASP A 395 -19.06 -19.39 -4.01
C ASP A 395 -19.99 -18.59 -3.07
N ALA A 396 -20.47 -17.43 -3.51
CA ALA A 396 -21.39 -16.61 -2.72
C ALA A 396 -22.62 -17.42 -2.28
N GLY A 397 -22.90 -17.42 -0.99
CA GLY A 397 -23.98 -18.21 -0.37
C GLY A 397 -23.67 -19.68 -0.11
N ALA A 398 -22.52 -20.22 -0.59
CA ALA A 398 -22.12 -21.60 -0.37
C ALA A 398 -21.42 -21.77 0.98
N ARG A 399 -21.63 -22.96 1.60
CA ARG A 399 -20.90 -23.37 2.81
C ARG A 399 -19.77 -24.35 2.50
N ASP A 400 -19.92 -25.12 1.44
CA ASP A 400 -18.97 -26.14 1.03
C ASP A 400 -18.03 -25.61 -0.05
N ALA A 401 -16.75 -25.95 0.09
CA ALA A 401 -15.73 -25.57 -0.88
C ALA A 401 -15.71 -26.52 -2.08
N VAL A 402 -15.56 -25.95 -3.26
CA VAL A 402 -15.08 -26.68 -4.44
C VAL A 402 -13.56 -26.66 -4.41
N VAL A 403 -12.94 -27.82 -4.31
CA VAL A 403 -11.48 -27.97 -4.23
C VAL A 403 -10.91 -28.22 -5.62
N ARG A 404 -9.97 -27.38 -6.04
CA ARG A 404 -9.25 -27.48 -7.33
C ARG A 404 -7.75 -27.58 -7.11
N PRO A 405 -7.09 -28.68 -7.53
CA PRO A 405 -5.63 -28.74 -7.52
C PRO A 405 -5.03 -27.66 -8.42
N LEU A 406 -3.96 -27.04 -7.96
CA LEU A 406 -3.19 -26.07 -8.74
C LEU A 406 -1.86 -26.68 -9.15
N GLN A 407 -1.33 -26.26 -10.32
CA GLN A 407 0.05 -26.61 -10.73
C GLN A 407 1.04 -25.64 -10.08
N LEU A 408 0.89 -25.43 -8.76
CA LEU A 408 1.70 -24.55 -7.95
C LEU A 408 2.08 -25.26 -6.65
N ALA A 409 3.19 -24.86 -6.08
CA ALA A 409 3.65 -25.35 -4.79
C ALA A 409 4.28 -24.21 -3.97
N PHE A 410 4.23 -24.29 -2.66
CA PHE A 410 5.02 -23.41 -1.80
C PHE A 410 6.51 -23.68 -1.99
N PRO A 411 7.35 -22.64 -2.14
CA PRO A 411 8.78 -22.81 -1.91
C PRO A 411 9.02 -23.26 -0.46
N PRO A 412 9.93 -24.24 -0.22
CA PRO A 412 10.13 -24.81 1.13
C PRO A 412 10.50 -23.77 2.20
N GLU A 413 11.21 -22.71 1.80
CA GLU A 413 11.66 -21.63 2.68
C GLU A 413 10.60 -20.56 2.94
N VAL A 414 9.48 -20.57 2.21
CA VAL A 414 8.39 -19.59 2.37
C VAL A 414 7.31 -20.17 3.28
N TYR A 415 7.20 -19.65 4.48
CA TYR A 415 6.18 -20.09 5.45
C TYR A 415 4.88 -19.27 5.37
N SER A 416 4.93 -18.04 4.84
CA SER A 416 3.76 -17.19 4.58
C SER A 416 4.11 -16.09 3.57
N LEU A 417 3.11 -15.53 2.90
CA LEU A 417 3.33 -14.35 2.07
C LEU A 417 3.37 -13.09 2.94
N SER A 418 4.40 -12.29 2.78
CA SER A 418 4.45 -10.97 3.42
C SER A 418 3.62 -9.95 2.63
N HIS A 419 3.16 -8.91 3.31
CA HIS A 419 2.51 -7.76 2.70
C HIS A 419 3.32 -7.17 1.54
N VAL A 420 4.63 -7.00 1.75
CA VAL A 420 5.53 -6.38 0.77
C VAL A 420 5.71 -7.26 -0.47
N ALA A 421 5.71 -8.58 -0.32
CA ALA A 421 5.95 -9.52 -1.42
C ALA A 421 4.77 -9.62 -2.41
N LEU A 422 3.55 -9.36 -1.96
CA LEU A 422 2.34 -9.70 -2.70
C LEU A 422 2.26 -9.15 -4.14
N PRO A 423 2.65 -7.89 -4.42
CA PRO A 423 2.55 -7.34 -5.78
C PRO A 423 3.69 -7.77 -6.72
N PHE A 424 4.75 -8.43 -6.22
CA PHE A 424 5.96 -8.70 -7.01
C PHE A 424 6.03 -10.14 -7.51
N ALA A 425 6.38 -10.30 -8.79
CA ALA A 425 6.70 -11.59 -9.39
C ALA A 425 8.08 -12.10 -8.92
N CYS A 426 8.32 -13.42 -8.99
CA CYS A 426 9.60 -13.96 -8.53
C CYS A 426 10.76 -13.73 -9.50
N ASP A 427 10.47 -13.22 -10.69
CA ASP A 427 11.46 -12.71 -11.64
C ASP A 427 11.65 -11.17 -11.56
N ASP A 428 11.03 -10.47 -10.58
CA ASP A 428 11.22 -9.03 -10.41
C ASP A 428 12.70 -8.70 -10.13
N PRO A 429 13.31 -7.72 -10.83
CA PRO A 429 14.73 -7.39 -10.68
C PRO A 429 15.17 -7.00 -9.28
N LEU A 430 14.28 -6.43 -8.46
CA LEU A 430 14.58 -5.98 -7.08
C LEU A 430 14.13 -6.99 -6.02
N TYR A 431 12.87 -7.44 -6.09
CA TYR A 431 12.24 -8.27 -5.06
C TYR A 431 12.15 -9.75 -5.43
N GLY A 432 12.52 -10.13 -6.66
CA GLY A 432 12.48 -11.53 -7.10
C GLY A 432 13.49 -12.42 -6.38
N MET A 433 13.11 -13.66 -6.13
CA MET A 433 14.03 -14.71 -5.69
C MET A 433 14.88 -15.25 -6.86
N GLU A 434 14.39 -15.11 -8.10
CA GLU A 434 15.03 -15.47 -9.37
C GLU A 434 14.99 -14.24 -10.30
N PRO A 435 15.67 -13.13 -9.94
CA PRO A 435 15.48 -11.84 -10.61
C PRO A 435 15.97 -11.88 -12.06
N ARG A 436 15.19 -11.25 -12.96
CA ARG A 436 15.66 -10.96 -14.31
C ARG A 436 16.86 -10.03 -14.27
N MET A 437 17.73 -10.15 -15.27
CA MET A 437 18.98 -9.40 -15.36
C MET A 437 18.90 -8.21 -16.32
N ASP A 438 17.69 -7.87 -16.76
CA ASP A 438 17.43 -6.78 -17.72
C ASP A 438 17.49 -5.38 -17.08
N GLU A 439 17.30 -5.29 -15.77
CA GLU A 439 17.46 -4.06 -14.97
C GLU A 439 18.35 -4.35 -13.75
N ASP A 440 19.24 -3.43 -13.44
CA ASP A 440 20.07 -3.48 -12.23
C ASP A 440 19.88 -2.18 -11.43
N PHE A 441 19.46 -2.33 -10.18
CA PHE A 441 19.24 -1.21 -9.26
C PHE A 441 20.33 -1.12 -8.18
N GLY A 442 21.46 -1.81 -8.39
CA GLY A 442 22.59 -1.86 -7.45
C GLY A 442 22.36 -2.73 -6.22
N ILE A 443 21.15 -3.27 -6.06
CA ILE A 443 20.79 -4.19 -4.98
C ILE A 443 19.67 -5.14 -5.44
N ARG A 444 19.65 -6.36 -4.91
CA ARG A 444 18.63 -7.39 -5.16
C ARG A 444 18.08 -7.89 -3.84
N LEU A 445 17.00 -7.27 -3.37
CA LEU A 445 16.45 -7.49 -2.04
C LEU A 445 15.87 -8.89 -1.87
N GLY A 446 15.20 -9.43 -2.90
CA GLY A 446 14.60 -10.77 -2.85
C GLY A 446 15.59 -11.93 -2.78
N THR A 447 16.87 -11.70 -3.12
CA THR A 447 17.93 -12.72 -3.03
C THR A 447 18.73 -12.65 -1.74
N LEU A 448 18.49 -11.62 -0.89
CA LEU A 448 19.23 -11.44 0.35
C LEU A 448 18.85 -12.52 1.37
N ARG A 449 19.79 -13.44 1.61
CA ARG A 449 19.70 -14.47 2.66
C ARG A 449 20.72 -14.16 3.74
N LEU A 450 20.40 -13.15 4.57
CA LEU A 450 21.33 -12.67 5.60
C LEU A 450 21.49 -13.70 6.71
N ARG A 451 22.75 -13.99 7.04
CA ARG A 451 23.14 -14.82 8.18
C ARG A 451 24.25 -14.08 8.93
N GLY A 452 24.19 -14.07 10.25
CA GLY A 452 25.17 -13.39 11.07
C GLY A 452 24.69 -13.25 12.51
N GLU A 453 25.49 -12.60 13.34
CA GLU A 453 25.19 -12.44 14.75
C GLU A 453 24.11 -11.38 14.98
N ARG A 454 23.26 -11.63 15.95
CA ARG A 454 22.19 -10.74 16.37
C ARG A 454 22.76 -9.39 16.83
N GLY A 455 22.12 -8.28 16.40
CA GLY A 455 22.50 -6.92 16.81
C GLY A 455 23.70 -6.33 16.07
N ALA A 456 24.24 -7.02 15.04
CA ALA A 456 25.32 -6.48 14.21
C ALA A 456 24.82 -5.49 13.15
N LEU A 457 23.54 -5.57 12.75
CA LEU A 457 22.93 -4.70 11.74
C LEU A 457 22.03 -3.64 12.39
N VAL A 458 22.03 -2.44 11.81
CA VAL A 458 21.10 -1.36 12.19
C VAL A 458 19.67 -1.73 11.82
N VAL A 459 19.49 -2.41 10.67
CA VAL A 459 18.20 -2.92 10.21
C VAL A 459 18.01 -4.32 10.77
N ALA A 460 16.89 -4.57 11.43
CA ALA A 460 16.60 -5.87 12.00
C ALA A 460 16.47 -6.95 10.90
N ALA A 461 17.01 -8.15 11.14
CA ALA A 461 17.07 -9.21 10.12
C ALA A 461 15.66 -9.67 9.67
N ASP A 462 14.65 -9.57 10.52
CA ASP A 462 13.25 -9.90 10.22
C ASP A 462 12.62 -8.91 9.21
N GLN A 463 13.13 -7.68 9.10
CA GLN A 463 12.70 -6.77 8.04
C GLN A 463 13.13 -7.28 6.65
N PHE A 464 14.32 -7.86 6.53
CA PHE A 464 14.78 -8.44 5.27
C PHE A 464 14.01 -9.71 4.89
N SER A 465 13.57 -10.52 5.85
CA SER A 465 12.79 -11.73 5.58
C SER A 465 11.43 -11.45 4.93
N ARG A 466 10.95 -10.21 5.01
CA ARG A 466 9.70 -9.75 4.38
C ARG A 466 9.90 -9.26 2.94
N LEU A 467 11.15 -9.01 2.54
CA LEU A 467 11.51 -8.50 1.21
C LEU A 467 11.69 -9.69 0.27
N GLY A 468 10.70 -9.93 -0.56
CA GLY A 468 10.68 -11.06 -1.48
C GLY A 468 9.55 -10.92 -2.48
N CYS A 469 9.26 -12.01 -3.17
CA CYS A 469 8.23 -12.09 -4.20
C CYS A 469 7.04 -12.95 -3.76
N ASN A 470 5.98 -12.87 -4.54
CA ASN A 470 4.82 -13.74 -4.45
C ASN A 470 5.02 -14.95 -5.41
N PRO A 471 5.30 -16.16 -4.91
CA PRO A 471 5.45 -17.34 -5.76
C PRO A 471 4.16 -17.70 -6.51
N PHE A 472 3.01 -17.15 -6.08
CA PHE A 472 1.70 -17.33 -6.71
C PHE A 472 1.28 -16.13 -7.56
N HIS A 473 2.24 -15.28 -7.95
CA HIS A 473 1.97 -14.09 -8.75
C HIS A 473 1.31 -14.42 -10.12
N ALA A 474 1.64 -15.55 -10.72
CA ALA A 474 0.98 -16.01 -11.93
C ALA A 474 -0.53 -16.24 -11.71
N TYR A 475 -0.92 -16.87 -10.60
CA TYR A 475 -2.32 -17.03 -10.22
C TYR A 475 -2.99 -15.67 -9.98
N LEU A 476 -2.33 -14.74 -9.26
CA LEU A 476 -2.86 -13.39 -9.05
C LEU A 476 -3.13 -12.69 -10.39
N ARG A 477 -2.18 -12.76 -11.34
CA ARG A 477 -2.35 -12.20 -12.70
C ARG A 477 -3.49 -12.85 -13.47
N GLU A 478 -3.62 -14.17 -13.40
CA GLU A 478 -4.73 -14.90 -14.03
C GLU A 478 -6.08 -14.44 -13.50
N ARG A 479 -6.21 -14.28 -12.18
CA ARG A 479 -7.44 -13.81 -11.55
C ARG A 479 -7.78 -12.38 -11.95
N ILE A 480 -6.79 -11.49 -12.06
CA ILE A 480 -7.00 -10.12 -12.56
C ILE A 480 -7.42 -10.17 -14.04
N ALA A 481 -6.77 -11.01 -14.87
CA ALA A 481 -7.09 -11.15 -16.28
C ALA A 481 -8.56 -11.55 -16.51
N GLN A 482 -9.14 -12.36 -15.62
CA GLN A 482 -10.56 -12.75 -15.65
C GLN A 482 -11.53 -11.56 -15.45
N THR A 483 -11.08 -10.44 -14.92
CA THR A 483 -11.87 -9.20 -14.78
C THR A 483 -11.80 -8.32 -16.02
N LEU A 484 -10.92 -8.64 -16.96
CA LEU A 484 -10.71 -7.85 -18.18
C LEU A 484 -11.63 -8.34 -19.32
N PRO A 485 -12.03 -7.45 -20.24
CA PRO A 485 -12.73 -7.86 -21.43
C PRO A 485 -11.89 -8.89 -22.23
N PRO A 486 -12.50 -9.92 -22.83
CA PRO A 486 -11.76 -10.89 -23.63
C PRO A 486 -10.92 -10.19 -24.70
N PRO A 487 -9.74 -10.74 -25.08
CA PRO A 487 -8.92 -10.16 -26.13
C PRO A 487 -9.75 -10.03 -27.43
N PRO A 488 -9.46 -9.02 -28.27
CA PRO A 488 -10.13 -8.94 -29.56
C PRO A 488 -9.91 -10.26 -30.28
N ALA A 489 -10.97 -10.81 -30.88
CA ALA A 489 -10.82 -11.95 -31.76
C ALA A 489 -9.70 -11.59 -32.75
N SER A 490 -8.62 -12.37 -32.78
CA SER A 490 -7.56 -12.22 -33.75
C SER A 490 -8.24 -12.27 -35.12
N GLY A 491 -8.20 -11.16 -35.85
CA GLY A 491 -8.86 -11.06 -37.16
C GLY A 491 -8.48 -12.28 -37.99
N ALA A 492 -9.49 -13.06 -38.34
CA ALA A 492 -9.33 -14.12 -39.29
C ALA A 492 -8.61 -13.50 -40.50
N GLY A 493 -7.44 -14.05 -40.83
CA GLY A 493 -6.58 -13.54 -41.87
C GLY A 493 -7.40 -13.17 -43.10
N ALA A 494 -7.16 -11.99 -43.64
CA ALA A 494 -7.65 -11.62 -44.93
C ALA A 494 -7.19 -12.75 -45.89
N ALA A 495 -8.14 -13.50 -46.39
CA ALA A 495 -7.89 -14.46 -47.44
C ALA A 495 -7.25 -13.68 -48.62
N PRO A 496 -6.19 -14.16 -49.23
CA PRO A 496 -5.68 -13.54 -50.44
C PRO A 496 -6.79 -13.57 -51.50
N SER A 497 -7.15 -12.38 -51.95
CA SER A 497 -8.06 -12.26 -53.11
C SER A 497 -7.48 -12.95 -54.33
N PRO A 498 -8.31 -13.62 -55.17
CA PRO A 498 -7.88 -14.40 -56.31
C PRO A 498 -7.17 -13.59 -57.40
#